data_a3429b2fdec48d55fa00908418ccf6c2
#
_entry.id   a3429b2fdec48d55fa00908418ccf6c2
#
_cell.length_a   1.000
_cell.length_b   1.000
_cell.length_c   1.000
_cell.angle_alpha   90.00
_cell.angle_beta   90.00
_cell.angle_gamma   90.00
#
_symmetry.space_group_name_H-M   'P 1'
#
loop_
_entity.id
_entity.type
_entity.pdbx_description
1 polymer ?
#
loop_
_entity_poly.entity_id
_entity_poly.type
_entity_poly.pdbx_seq_one_letter_code
_entity_poly.pdbx_strand_id
1 'polypeptide(L)'
;MKEQSFTLTPLQIESINRMKDMQAAVLALSPGTGKTLCILSLVRDYLLKDNNDRCLFFIPKSARASFIKEMTTRMHEVFILIKAGKTYTYEDIENHKYVFIENTLVNKYSDILIKFASNYTCHLVIDEAHSLQNPESVFSKAAWEIRCYCKRIYAMTATPLLNSIEGLFNLYHFCFPKIFSSWFRFRARYCITQDHIIRMKNRFGKLIERKIVEIVGYQNMDELNSVLDKLTIKGCVHYNVNFEIMNCPLDNECEKLYKLASNGLFDILYHPEKVKNKQPTKKSADQLESISDSQKDFGARLHDLQRVVDFGDDQVGDGFISNKMKLILEAVKAIMSRNESTLIYFEYKDTLEYAERILLNHQSELGFKNIYRLTGEEKEETRAKIEKELGLQEIILCSQAASQSRNLQRANNIIIANLPFSCGRLVQVLGRICRCDTTYDHQNVYILEVNKTIDEYKVELFKQNICLIKTLLGMESLGTLDKCTYLDVSSDDRKKLKNNLLWKR
;
A
#
# COMPACT_ATOMS: atom_id res chain seq x y z
N MET A 1 18.88 -36.47 6.44
CA MET A 1 18.33 -35.48 5.48
C MET A 1 19.38 -34.42 5.33
N LYS A 2 19.91 -34.17 4.12
CA LYS A 2 20.91 -33.09 3.89
C LYS A 2 20.23 -31.74 4.20
N GLU A 3 20.78 -30.99 5.15
CA GLU A 3 20.45 -29.59 5.33
C GLU A 3 20.63 -28.88 3.98
N GLN A 4 19.54 -28.51 3.34
CA GLN A 4 19.59 -27.59 2.22
C GLN A 4 19.94 -26.24 2.81
N SER A 5 21.25 -25.93 2.88
CA SER A 5 21.73 -24.61 3.24
C SER A 5 21.25 -23.63 2.16
N PHE A 6 20.32 -22.75 2.51
CA PHE A 6 19.95 -21.65 1.63
C PHE A 6 21.10 -20.61 1.62
N THR A 7 21.32 -20.03 0.46
CA THR A 7 22.36 -19.01 0.30
C THR A 7 21.68 -17.63 0.27
N LEU A 8 22.15 -16.73 1.14
CA LEU A 8 21.73 -15.32 1.12
C LEU A 8 22.35 -14.60 -0.07
N THR A 9 21.60 -13.69 -0.67
CA THR A 9 22.10 -12.83 -1.74
C THR A 9 23.11 -11.80 -1.17
N PRO A 10 24.02 -11.24 -1.99
CA PRO A 10 24.95 -10.18 -1.54
C PRO A 10 24.23 -9.01 -0.86
N LEU A 11 23.10 -8.58 -1.41
CA LEU A 11 22.26 -7.52 -0.84
C LEU A 11 21.75 -7.87 0.57
N GLN A 12 21.30 -9.13 0.77
CA GLN A 12 20.84 -9.59 2.07
C GLN A 12 21.97 -9.65 3.09
N ILE A 13 23.13 -10.15 2.69
CA ILE A 13 24.35 -10.21 3.53
C ILE A 13 24.76 -8.79 3.96
N GLU A 14 24.85 -7.86 3.02
CA GLU A 14 25.19 -6.46 3.29
C GLU A 14 24.17 -5.83 4.25
N SER A 15 22.87 -6.04 3.99
CA SER A 15 21.78 -5.52 4.84
C SER A 15 21.88 -6.05 6.27
N ILE A 16 22.13 -7.33 6.46
CA ILE A 16 22.32 -7.95 7.78
C ILE A 16 23.56 -7.36 8.47
N ASN A 17 24.69 -7.25 7.76
CA ASN A 17 25.91 -6.69 8.32
C ASN A 17 25.76 -5.24 8.79
N ARG A 18 24.97 -4.44 8.11
CA ARG A 18 24.66 -3.07 8.55
C ARG A 18 23.72 -3.05 9.75
N MET A 19 22.71 -3.94 9.79
CA MET A 19 21.70 -3.94 10.87
C MET A 19 22.17 -4.58 12.17
N LYS A 20 23.07 -5.57 12.15
CA LYS A 20 23.44 -6.39 13.33
C LYS A 20 23.90 -5.59 14.53
N ASP A 21 24.54 -4.43 14.31
CA ASP A 21 25.06 -3.56 15.36
C ASP A 21 24.14 -2.38 15.69
N MET A 22 23.06 -2.18 14.91
CA MET A 22 22.09 -1.10 15.13
C MET A 22 21.06 -1.47 16.21
N GLN A 23 20.71 -0.50 17.07
CA GLN A 23 19.62 -0.66 18.03
C GLN A 23 18.24 -0.53 17.36
N ALA A 24 18.16 0.21 16.28
CA ALA A 24 16.99 0.30 15.44
C ALA A 24 17.39 0.53 13.98
N ALA A 25 16.60 0.02 13.04
CA ALA A 25 16.78 0.27 11.62
C ALA A 25 15.44 0.24 10.87
N VAL A 26 15.37 1.01 9.79
CA VAL A 26 14.30 0.87 8.78
C VAL A 26 14.88 0.07 7.61
N LEU A 27 14.35 -1.12 7.38
CA LEU A 27 14.74 -1.97 6.24
C LEU A 27 13.84 -1.67 5.04
N ALA A 28 14.33 -0.82 4.14
CA ALA A 28 13.63 -0.32 2.97
C ALA A 28 14.18 -0.97 1.69
N LEU A 29 14.03 -2.28 1.59
CA LEU A 29 14.39 -3.02 0.38
C LEU A 29 13.20 -3.10 -0.58
N SER A 30 13.47 -3.07 -1.89
CA SER A 30 12.45 -3.23 -2.93
C SER A 30 11.61 -4.50 -2.74
N PRO A 31 10.38 -4.56 -3.27
CA PRO A 31 9.61 -5.79 -3.29
C PRO A 31 10.40 -6.94 -3.93
N GLY A 32 10.20 -8.17 -3.47
CA GLY A 32 10.85 -9.35 -4.06
C GLY A 32 12.32 -9.59 -3.69
N THR A 33 12.97 -8.71 -2.94
CA THR A 33 14.38 -8.85 -2.50
C THR A 33 14.60 -9.84 -1.34
N GLY A 34 13.53 -10.44 -0.81
CA GLY A 34 13.61 -11.38 0.30
C GLY A 34 13.81 -10.73 1.67
N LYS A 35 13.18 -9.57 1.92
CA LYS A 35 13.17 -8.88 3.23
C LYS A 35 12.89 -9.82 4.40
N THR A 36 11.89 -10.69 4.26
CA THR A 36 11.51 -11.68 5.29
C THR A 36 12.67 -12.59 5.66
N LEU A 37 13.35 -13.16 4.67
CA LEU A 37 14.51 -14.01 4.89
C LEU A 37 15.67 -13.23 5.52
N CYS A 38 15.92 -12.01 5.05
CA CYS A 38 16.95 -11.14 5.57
C CYS A 38 16.76 -10.88 7.09
N ILE A 39 15.54 -10.47 7.51
CA ILE A 39 15.29 -10.16 8.91
C ILE A 39 15.26 -11.41 9.80
N LEU A 40 14.74 -12.54 9.32
CA LEU A 40 14.77 -13.81 10.06
C LEU A 40 16.20 -14.29 10.28
N SER A 41 17.07 -14.18 9.27
CA SER A 41 18.50 -14.50 9.40
C SER A 41 19.20 -13.56 10.39
N LEU A 42 18.91 -12.26 10.35
CA LEU A 42 19.43 -11.32 11.36
C LEU A 42 19.02 -11.74 12.77
N VAL A 43 17.75 -12.05 12.98
CA VAL A 43 17.20 -12.43 14.30
C VAL A 43 17.85 -13.72 14.79
N ARG A 44 17.88 -14.77 13.98
CA ARG A 44 18.47 -16.06 14.33
C ARG A 44 19.97 -15.94 14.64
N ASP A 45 20.71 -15.30 13.76
CA ASP A 45 22.18 -15.37 13.76
C ASP A 45 22.82 -14.31 14.67
N TYR A 46 22.11 -13.20 14.96
CA TYR A 46 22.70 -12.06 15.68
C TYR A 46 21.90 -11.55 16.88
N LEU A 47 20.60 -11.79 16.98
CA LEU A 47 19.79 -11.27 18.07
C LEU A 47 19.45 -12.29 19.14
N LEU A 48 19.11 -13.52 18.77
CA LEU A 48 18.73 -14.58 19.71
C LEU A 48 19.97 -15.41 20.15
N LYS A 49 20.93 -14.74 20.79
CA LYS A 49 22.20 -15.36 21.23
C LYS A 49 22.05 -16.11 22.54
N ASP A 50 21.25 -15.60 23.45
CA ASP A 50 21.06 -16.13 24.77
C ASP A 50 19.70 -16.83 24.92
N ASN A 51 19.59 -17.66 25.95
CA ASN A 51 18.30 -18.31 26.25
C ASN A 51 17.20 -17.32 26.68
N ASN A 52 17.59 -16.12 27.13
CA ASN A 52 16.68 -15.08 27.52
C ASN A 52 16.26 -14.15 26.37
N ASP A 53 16.85 -14.30 25.19
CA ASP A 53 16.50 -13.48 24.04
C ASP A 53 15.20 -13.95 23.36
N ARG A 54 14.34 -13.01 23.00
CA ARG A 54 13.04 -13.22 22.35
C ARG A 54 12.83 -12.20 21.22
N CYS A 55 12.01 -12.56 20.24
CA CYS A 55 11.64 -11.64 19.19
C CYS A 55 10.13 -11.67 18.93
N LEU A 56 9.52 -10.48 18.99
CA LEU A 56 8.15 -10.24 18.59
C LEU A 56 8.13 -9.79 17.12
N PHE A 57 7.26 -10.38 16.34
CA PHE A 57 7.02 -10.02 14.93
C PHE A 57 5.59 -9.55 14.77
N PHE A 58 5.40 -8.28 14.46
CA PHE A 58 4.10 -7.74 14.06
C PHE A 58 4.00 -7.83 12.55
N ILE A 59 3.07 -8.64 12.06
CA ILE A 59 2.96 -8.95 10.63
C ILE A 59 1.53 -8.70 10.12
N PRO A 60 1.36 -8.23 8.89
CA PRO A 60 0.04 -8.18 8.28
C PRO A 60 -0.46 -9.62 8.01
N LYS A 61 -1.78 -9.81 8.04
CA LYS A 61 -2.42 -11.11 7.74
C LYS A 61 -1.94 -11.70 6.41
N SER A 62 -1.70 -10.85 5.43
CA SER A 62 -1.24 -11.22 4.09
C SER A 62 0.20 -11.79 4.05
N ALA A 63 1.08 -11.37 4.96
CA ALA A 63 2.47 -11.85 5.04
C ALA A 63 2.61 -13.20 5.79
N ARG A 64 1.56 -13.63 6.49
CA ARG A 64 1.57 -14.83 7.34
C ARG A 64 2.13 -16.06 6.62
N ALA A 65 1.62 -16.37 5.43
CA ALA A 65 2.05 -17.55 4.68
C ALA A 65 3.54 -17.50 4.32
N SER A 66 4.05 -16.31 3.99
CA SER A 66 5.48 -16.10 3.68
C SER A 66 6.36 -16.37 4.90
N PHE A 67 6.01 -15.80 6.07
CA PHE A 67 6.76 -16.03 7.31
C PHE A 67 6.73 -17.50 7.74
N ILE A 68 5.56 -18.14 7.72
CA ILE A 68 5.45 -19.59 8.03
C ILE A 68 6.34 -20.41 7.10
N LYS A 69 6.28 -20.15 5.78
CA LYS A 69 7.11 -20.86 4.81
C LYS A 69 8.59 -20.72 5.13
N GLU A 70 9.07 -19.50 5.35
CA GLU A 70 10.49 -19.27 5.64
C GLU A 70 10.91 -19.95 6.96
N MET A 71 10.08 -19.84 8.02
CA MET A 71 10.35 -20.47 9.31
C MET A 71 10.42 -21.99 9.21
N THR A 72 9.51 -22.60 8.44
CA THR A 72 9.43 -24.07 8.33
C THR A 72 10.42 -24.67 7.34
N THR A 73 10.68 -23.99 6.20
CA THR A 73 11.48 -24.57 5.11
C THR A 73 12.94 -24.16 5.12
N ARG A 74 13.29 -23.03 5.73
CA ARG A 74 14.66 -22.47 5.72
C ARG A 74 15.23 -22.28 7.10
N MET A 75 14.44 -21.74 8.06
CA MET A 75 14.94 -21.52 9.42
C MET A 75 14.91 -22.79 10.27
N HIS A 76 13.93 -23.67 10.08
CA HIS A 76 13.67 -24.87 10.87
C HIS A 76 13.54 -24.58 12.38
N GLU A 77 12.99 -23.40 12.72
CA GLU A 77 12.85 -22.93 14.10
C GLU A 77 11.42 -23.09 14.61
N VAL A 78 11.30 -23.31 15.92
CA VAL A 78 10.00 -23.38 16.60
C VAL A 78 9.46 -21.98 16.85
N PHE A 79 8.23 -21.74 16.48
CA PHE A 79 7.57 -20.44 16.62
C PHE A 79 6.10 -20.58 16.98
N ILE A 80 5.53 -19.50 17.52
CA ILE A 80 4.09 -19.39 17.70
C ILE A 80 3.53 -18.25 16.83
N LEU A 81 2.33 -18.44 16.30
CA LEU A 81 1.60 -17.43 15.53
C LEU A 81 0.24 -17.14 16.18
N ILE A 82 0.10 -15.94 16.73
CA ILE A 82 -1.16 -15.39 17.24
C ILE A 82 -1.98 -14.91 16.07
N LYS A 83 -3.08 -15.58 15.76
CA LYS A 83 -3.98 -15.34 14.63
C LYS A 83 -5.44 -15.29 15.06
N ALA A 84 -6.29 -14.69 14.24
CA ALA A 84 -7.73 -14.65 14.48
C ALA A 84 -8.34 -16.07 14.59
N GLY A 85 -9.44 -16.19 15.36
CA GLY A 85 -10.17 -17.44 15.53
C GLY A 85 -9.66 -18.36 16.67
N LYS A 86 -8.59 -17.97 17.39
CA LYS A 86 -8.08 -18.66 18.58
C LYS A 86 -7.82 -17.66 19.70
N THR A 87 -8.01 -18.05 20.94
CA THR A 87 -7.60 -17.28 22.14
C THR A 87 -6.24 -17.79 22.60
N TYR A 88 -5.39 -16.84 23.04
CA TYR A 88 -4.04 -17.11 23.51
C TYR A 88 -3.85 -16.53 24.91
N THR A 89 -3.09 -17.23 25.72
CA THR A 89 -2.68 -16.81 27.07
C THR A 89 -1.18 -16.50 27.08
N TYR A 90 -0.66 -16.04 28.22
CA TYR A 90 0.77 -15.82 28.40
C TYR A 90 1.55 -17.15 28.31
N GLU A 91 1.03 -18.20 28.92
CA GLU A 91 1.62 -19.54 28.97
C GLU A 91 1.79 -20.14 27.54
N ASP A 92 0.90 -19.78 26.61
CA ASP A 92 1.02 -20.23 25.22
C ASP A 92 2.27 -19.66 24.52
N ILE A 93 2.74 -18.46 24.93
CA ILE A 93 3.80 -17.74 24.23
C ILE A 93 5.15 -17.71 24.98
N GLU A 94 5.15 -17.85 26.30
CA GLU A 94 6.32 -17.60 27.15
C GLU A 94 7.56 -18.42 26.78
N ASN A 95 7.38 -19.66 26.34
CA ASN A 95 8.48 -20.55 26.00
C ASN A 95 8.98 -20.43 24.54
N HIS A 96 8.38 -19.52 23.74
CA HIS A 96 8.74 -19.38 22.34
C HIS A 96 9.76 -18.25 22.13
N LYS A 97 10.86 -18.53 21.41
CA LYS A 97 11.83 -17.50 21.01
C LYS A 97 11.29 -16.57 19.92
N TYR A 98 10.43 -17.08 19.05
CA TYR A 98 9.81 -16.36 17.94
C TYR A 98 8.30 -16.30 18.15
N VAL A 99 7.79 -15.11 18.38
CA VAL A 99 6.34 -14.86 18.55
C VAL A 99 5.85 -13.95 17.44
N PHE A 100 5.05 -14.49 16.54
CA PHE A 100 4.40 -13.75 15.46
C PHE A 100 2.98 -13.38 15.86
N ILE A 101 2.54 -12.18 15.51
CA ILE A 101 1.17 -11.72 15.74
C ILE A 101 0.67 -10.88 14.56
N GLU A 102 -0.57 -11.12 14.16
CA GLU A 102 -1.22 -10.28 13.16
C GLU A 102 -1.43 -8.85 13.68
N ASN A 103 -1.09 -7.82 12.87
CA ASN A 103 -1.18 -6.40 13.26
C ASN A 103 -2.55 -6.02 13.85
N THR A 104 -3.63 -6.60 13.33
CA THR A 104 -5.00 -6.37 13.80
C THR A 104 -5.28 -6.90 15.21
N LEU A 105 -4.43 -7.78 15.73
CA LEU A 105 -4.59 -8.41 17.05
C LEU A 105 -3.65 -7.82 18.11
N VAL A 106 -2.68 -7.00 17.74
CA VAL A 106 -1.67 -6.45 18.66
C VAL A 106 -2.32 -5.72 19.85
N ASN A 107 -3.34 -4.90 19.59
CA ASN A 107 -4.06 -4.21 20.64
C ASN A 107 -4.81 -5.17 21.58
N LYS A 108 -5.43 -6.21 21.04
CA LYS A 108 -6.16 -7.21 21.85
C LYS A 108 -5.27 -7.95 22.83
N TYR A 109 -4.03 -8.19 22.47
CA TYR A 109 -3.06 -8.96 23.26
C TYR A 109 -1.95 -8.08 23.87
N SER A 110 -2.11 -6.73 23.90
CA SER A 110 -1.08 -5.79 24.35
C SER A 110 -0.53 -6.14 25.73
N ASP A 111 -1.40 -6.43 26.73
CA ASP A 111 -0.99 -6.75 28.09
C ASP A 111 -0.11 -8.00 28.16
N ILE A 112 -0.47 -9.05 27.41
CA ILE A 112 0.29 -10.30 27.33
C ILE A 112 1.65 -10.04 26.66
N LEU A 113 1.68 -9.25 25.59
CA LEU A 113 2.89 -8.91 24.86
C LEU A 113 3.83 -8.01 25.67
N ILE A 114 3.28 -7.06 26.44
CA ILE A 114 4.05 -6.22 27.38
C ILE A 114 4.67 -7.08 28.47
N LYS A 115 3.89 -7.97 29.10
CA LYS A 115 4.39 -8.91 30.11
C LYS A 115 5.52 -9.78 29.53
N PHE A 116 5.33 -10.30 28.30
CA PHE A 116 6.35 -11.07 27.61
C PHE A 116 7.63 -10.24 27.35
N ALA A 117 7.48 -9.05 26.77
CA ALA A 117 8.63 -8.18 26.48
C ALA A 117 9.36 -7.70 27.75
N SER A 118 8.66 -7.58 28.88
CA SER A 118 9.27 -7.18 30.17
C SER A 118 10.05 -8.29 30.85
N ASN A 119 9.67 -9.56 30.61
CA ASN A 119 10.30 -10.72 31.26
C ASN A 119 11.55 -11.22 30.54
N TYR A 120 11.76 -10.79 29.28
CA TYR A 120 12.86 -11.26 28.43
C TYR A 120 13.64 -10.10 27.81
N THR A 121 14.82 -10.39 27.26
CA THR A 121 15.50 -9.46 26.36
C THR A 121 14.78 -9.50 25.00
N CYS A 122 13.76 -8.67 24.86
CA CYS A 122 12.90 -8.72 23.72
C CYS A 122 13.34 -7.79 22.57
N HIS A 123 13.21 -8.26 21.33
CA HIS A 123 13.41 -7.49 20.10
C HIS A 123 12.08 -7.38 19.38
N LEU A 124 11.88 -6.30 18.62
CA LEU A 124 10.65 -6.07 17.87
C LEU A 124 10.93 -5.89 16.39
N VAL A 125 10.26 -6.69 15.59
CA VAL A 125 10.24 -6.58 14.12
C VAL A 125 8.82 -6.24 13.68
N ILE A 126 8.67 -5.23 12.82
CA ILE A 126 7.39 -4.82 12.27
C ILE A 126 7.45 -4.91 10.76
N ASP A 127 6.64 -5.79 10.18
CA ASP A 127 6.48 -5.88 8.73
C ASP A 127 5.38 -4.93 8.24
N GLU A 128 5.56 -4.43 7.03
CA GLU A 128 4.74 -3.37 6.42
C GLU A 128 4.57 -2.17 7.37
N ALA A 129 5.73 -1.70 7.88
CA ALA A 129 5.82 -0.67 8.91
C ALA A 129 5.24 0.69 8.49
N HIS A 130 4.85 0.87 7.22
CA HIS A 130 4.03 2.01 6.80
C HIS A 130 2.69 2.10 7.55
N SER A 131 2.21 1.00 8.14
CA SER A 131 1.05 1.00 9.03
C SER A 131 1.21 1.88 10.28
N LEU A 132 2.46 2.20 10.68
CA LEU A 132 2.78 3.11 11.79
C LEU A 132 2.70 4.59 11.42
N GLN A 133 2.49 4.94 10.15
CA GLN A 133 2.46 6.34 9.69
C GLN A 133 1.28 7.13 10.29
N ASN A 134 0.20 6.47 10.69
CA ASN A 134 -0.87 7.07 11.47
C ASN A 134 -0.70 6.75 12.96
N PRO A 135 -0.19 7.68 13.79
CA PRO A 135 0.05 7.45 15.21
C PRO A 135 -1.24 7.27 16.03
N GLU A 136 -2.37 7.78 15.51
CA GLU A 136 -3.68 7.68 16.18
C GLU A 136 -4.37 6.33 15.94
N SER A 137 -3.84 5.49 15.06
CA SER A 137 -4.41 4.17 14.85
C SER A 137 -4.28 3.28 16.09
N VAL A 138 -5.26 2.40 16.29
CA VAL A 138 -5.27 1.46 17.42
C VAL A 138 -4.00 0.59 17.43
N PHE A 139 -3.57 0.15 16.25
CA PHE A 139 -2.33 -0.60 16.08
C PHE A 139 -1.09 0.19 16.50
N SER A 140 -0.95 1.44 16.02
CA SER A 140 0.22 2.26 16.32
C SER A 140 0.35 2.58 17.80
N LYS A 141 -0.77 2.85 18.50
CA LYS A 141 -0.79 3.08 19.95
C LYS A 141 -0.33 1.85 20.73
N ALA A 142 -0.91 0.69 20.44
CA ALA A 142 -0.51 -0.56 21.10
C ALA A 142 0.94 -0.95 20.77
N ALA A 143 1.36 -0.80 19.52
CA ALA A 143 2.74 -1.07 19.12
C ALA A 143 3.74 -0.14 19.84
N TRP A 144 3.38 1.13 20.05
CA TRP A 144 4.19 2.09 20.78
C TRP A 144 4.40 1.69 22.24
N GLU A 145 3.36 1.24 22.92
CA GLU A 145 3.43 0.77 24.32
C GLU A 145 4.36 -0.44 24.43
N ILE A 146 4.19 -1.45 23.58
CA ILE A 146 5.02 -2.67 23.59
C ILE A 146 6.48 -2.35 23.25
N ARG A 147 6.70 -1.44 22.29
CA ARG A 147 8.04 -1.00 21.89
C ARG A 147 8.90 -0.55 23.06
N CYS A 148 8.31 0.11 24.06
CA CYS A 148 9.05 0.65 25.22
C CYS A 148 9.78 -0.42 26.05
N TYR A 149 9.37 -1.68 25.92
CA TYR A 149 9.96 -2.83 26.57
C TYR A 149 10.92 -3.62 25.68
N CYS A 150 11.11 -3.19 24.42
CA CYS A 150 11.95 -3.89 23.46
C CYS A 150 13.33 -3.24 23.35
N LYS A 151 14.38 -4.09 23.30
CA LYS A 151 15.78 -3.65 23.24
C LYS A 151 16.18 -3.14 21.87
N ARG A 152 15.73 -3.80 20.81
CA ARG A 152 16.03 -3.43 19.42
C ARG A 152 14.75 -3.42 18.58
N ILE A 153 14.69 -2.49 17.62
CA ILE A 153 13.50 -2.25 16.79
C ILE A 153 13.87 -2.28 15.32
N TYR A 154 13.23 -3.14 14.54
CA TYR A 154 13.43 -3.21 13.10
C TYR A 154 12.10 -3.06 12.38
N ALA A 155 11.98 -2.02 11.57
CA ALA A 155 10.80 -1.72 10.77
C ALA A 155 11.07 -2.08 9.30
N MET A 156 10.28 -3.00 8.75
CA MET A 156 10.39 -3.40 7.34
C MET A 156 9.31 -2.72 6.52
N THR A 157 9.68 -2.14 5.40
CA THR A 157 8.74 -1.61 4.42
C THR A 157 9.40 -1.54 3.04
N ALA A 158 8.63 -1.77 1.99
CA ALA A 158 9.12 -1.51 0.64
C ALA A 158 9.11 0.00 0.33
N THR A 159 8.30 0.76 1.04
CA THR A 159 8.01 2.18 0.78
C THR A 159 8.00 2.93 2.12
N PRO A 160 9.16 3.41 2.61
CA PRO A 160 9.23 4.16 3.87
C PRO A 160 8.46 5.49 3.79
N LEU A 161 8.23 5.98 2.59
CA LEU A 161 7.45 7.19 2.32
C LEU A 161 6.27 6.85 1.41
N LEU A 162 5.09 6.63 2.00
CA LEU A 162 3.89 6.32 1.22
C LEU A 162 3.08 7.56 0.84
N ASN A 163 2.82 8.44 1.79
CA ASN A 163 1.78 9.43 1.62
C ASN A 163 2.17 10.85 2.04
N SER A 164 2.98 11.04 3.09
CA SER A 164 3.29 12.37 3.60
C SER A 164 4.58 12.40 4.42
N ILE A 165 5.17 13.60 4.53
CA ILE A 165 6.32 13.83 5.40
C ILE A 165 5.98 13.63 6.88
N GLU A 166 4.72 13.80 7.25
CA GLU A 166 4.21 13.49 8.59
C GLU A 166 4.23 11.99 8.85
N GLY A 167 3.77 11.19 7.87
CA GLY A 167 3.85 9.74 7.94
C GLY A 167 5.29 9.24 8.02
N LEU A 168 6.21 9.87 7.27
CA LEU A 168 7.65 9.63 7.40
C LEU A 168 8.10 9.92 8.83
N PHE A 169 7.80 11.11 9.36
CA PHE A 169 8.15 11.46 10.73
C PHE A 169 7.67 10.40 11.73
N ASN A 170 6.40 9.99 11.65
CA ASN A 170 5.81 9.02 12.59
C ASN A 170 6.53 7.66 12.55
N LEU A 171 6.87 7.15 11.37
CA LEU A 171 7.63 5.91 11.23
C LEU A 171 9.02 6.03 11.88
N TYR A 172 9.74 7.11 11.59
CA TYR A 172 11.08 7.30 12.15
C TYR A 172 11.06 7.71 13.63
N HIS A 173 10.05 8.44 14.08
CA HIS A 173 9.82 8.69 15.51
C HIS A 173 9.59 7.37 16.25
N PHE A 174 8.82 6.45 15.68
CA PHE A 174 8.62 5.13 16.27
C PHE A 174 9.97 4.38 16.44
N CYS A 175 10.81 4.35 15.43
CA CYS A 175 12.09 3.65 15.48
C CYS A 175 13.15 4.41 16.30
N PHE A 176 13.22 5.73 16.16
CA PHE A 176 14.29 6.61 16.66
C PHE A 176 13.74 7.83 17.41
N PRO A 177 13.01 7.66 18.53
CA PRO A 177 12.35 8.78 19.23
C PRO A 177 13.31 9.82 19.79
N LYS A 178 14.57 9.47 20.02
CA LYS A 178 15.60 10.44 20.46
C LYS A 178 16.04 11.36 19.32
N ILE A 179 16.07 10.89 18.09
CA ILE A 179 16.47 11.65 16.89
C ILE A 179 15.25 12.45 16.39
N PHE A 180 14.14 11.79 16.18
CA PHE A 180 12.87 12.39 15.73
C PHE A 180 11.97 12.65 16.94
N SER A 181 12.39 13.53 17.86
CA SER A 181 11.76 13.66 19.17
C SER A 181 10.43 14.42 19.15
N SER A 182 10.17 15.31 18.21
CA SER A 182 9.00 16.18 18.17
C SER A 182 8.60 16.55 16.75
N TRP A 183 7.33 16.34 16.43
CA TRP A 183 6.75 16.79 15.16
C TRP A 183 6.89 18.30 14.94
N PHE A 184 6.70 19.10 15.98
CA PHE A 184 6.83 20.56 15.85
C PHE A 184 8.25 20.98 15.44
N ARG A 185 9.28 20.38 16.04
CA ARG A 185 10.69 20.65 15.67
C ARG A 185 11.00 20.16 14.28
N PHE A 186 10.56 18.96 13.94
CA PHE A 186 10.72 18.38 12.62
C PHE A 186 10.06 19.25 11.55
N ARG A 187 8.79 19.63 11.75
CA ARG A 187 8.06 20.50 10.83
C ARG A 187 8.72 21.86 10.67
N ALA A 188 9.12 22.52 11.76
CA ALA A 188 9.80 23.82 11.70
C ALA A 188 11.14 23.75 10.93
N ARG A 189 11.85 22.61 10.96
CA ARG A 189 13.14 22.42 10.29
C ARG A 189 13.01 22.06 8.83
N TYR A 190 12.04 21.21 8.46
CA TYR A 190 11.96 20.57 7.15
C TYR A 190 10.75 20.98 6.31
N CYS A 191 9.76 21.69 6.88
CA CYS A 191 8.57 22.09 6.16
C CYS A 191 8.48 23.62 6.06
N ILE A 192 8.06 24.10 4.88
CA ILE A 192 7.63 25.47 4.68
C ILE A 192 6.12 25.49 4.92
N THR A 193 5.67 26.32 5.87
CA THR A 193 4.27 26.31 6.29
C THR A 193 3.62 27.66 6.05
N GLN A 194 2.32 27.62 5.72
CA GLN A 194 1.46 28.81 5.61
C GLN A 194 0.28 28.66 6.57
N ASP A 195 -0.02 29.77 7.26
CA ASP A 195 -1.13 29.81 8.20
C ASP A 195 -2.41 30.24 7.49
N HIS A 196 -3.48 29.47 7.71
CA HIS A 196 -4.82 29.81 7.24
C HIS A 196 -5.77 29.92 8.43
N ILE A 197 -6.57 30.99 8.46
CA ILE A 197 -7.63 31.14 9.45
C ILE A 197 -8.93 30.67 8.80
N ILE A 198 -9.51 29.61 9.32
CA ILE A 198 -10.85 29.16 8.92
C ILE A 198 -11.87 29.52 9.99
N ARG A 199 -13.03 30.00 9.54
CA ARG A 199 -14.17 30.22 10.40
C ARG A 199 -15.08 29.01 10.37
N MET A 200 -15.32 28.41 11.54
CA MET A 200 -16.19 27.26 11.66
C MET A 200 -17.14 27.40 12.85
N LYS A 201 -18.30 26.80 12.78
CA LYS A 201 -19.21 26.73 13.94
C LYS A 201 -18.78 25.59 14.83
N ASN A 202 -18.64 25.87 16.14
CA ASN A 202 -18.42 24.82 17.13
C ASN A 202 -19.71 24.02 17.37
N ARG A 203 -19.63 22.97 18.21
CA ARG A 203 -20.79 22.13 18.58
C ARG A 203 -21.98 22.90 19.18
N PHE A 204 -21.78 24.10 19.64
CA PHE A 204 -22.82 24.99 20.20
C PHE A 204 -23.30 26.03 19.19
N GLY A 205 -22.97 25.93 17.90
CA GLY A 205 -23.34 26.86 16.84
C GLY A 205 -22.58 28.20 16.84
N LYS A 206 -21.66 28.44 17.79
CA LYS A 206 -20.86 29.67 17.87
C LYS A 206 -19.75 29.64 16.83
N LEU A 207 -19.60 30.73 16.06
CA LEU A 207 -18.48 30.94 15.14
C LEU A 207 -17.17 31.01 15.95
N ILE A 208 -16.24 30.16 15.60
CA ILE A 208 -14.87 30.18 16.10
C ILE A 208 -13.91 30.28 14.93
N GLU A 209 -12.83 31.02 15.12
CA GLU A 209 -11.69 31.05 14.22
C GLU A 209 -10.71 29.98 14.63
N ARG A 210 -10.33 29.13 13.68
CA ARG A 210 -9.32 28.09 13.88
C ARG A 210 -8.17 28.36 12.93
N LYS A 211 -6.97 28.47 13.49
CA LYS A 211 -5.73 28.53 12.71
C LYS A 211 -5.38 27.12 12.23
N ILE A 212 -5.27 26.95 10.94
CA ILE A 212 -4.75 25.73 10.30
C ILE A 212 -3.39 26.06 9.72
N VAL A 213 -2.41 25.23 10.00
CA VAL A 213 -1.07 25.33 9.44
C VAL A 213 -0.99 24.37 8.26
N GLU A 214 -0.82 24.88 7.07
CA GLU A 214 -0.67 24.11 5.84
C GLU A 214 0.81 23.99 5.46
N ILE A 215 1.26 22.80 5.07
CA ILE A 215 2.60 22.61 4.53
C ILE A 215 2.53 22.93 3.03
N VAL A 216 3.22 23.97 2.62
CA VAL A 216 3.23 24.47 1.22
C VAL A 216 4.53 24.13 0.49
N GLY A 217 5.51 23.54 1.20
CA GLY A 217 6.78 23.14 0.62
C GLY A 217 7.72 22.51 1.63
N TYR A 218 8.91 22.16 1.20
CA TYR A 218 9.93 21.53 2.00
C TYR A 218 11.26 22.29 1.91
N GLN A 219 12.06 22.20 2.97
CA GLN A 219 13.37 22.81 3.07
C GLN A 219 14.35 21.88 3.79
N ASN A 220 15.66 22.14 3.67
CA ASN A 220 16.73 21.35 4.30
C ASN A 220 16.65 19.84 3.98
N MET A 221 16.20 19.49 2.78
CA MET A 221 15.95 18.09 2.40
C MET A 221 17.23 17.28 2.31
N ASP A 222 18.37 17.87 1.92
CA ASP A 222 19.68 17.19 1.88
C ASP A 222 20.11 16.74 3.27
N GLU A 223 19.89 17.59 4.28
CA GLU A 223 20.16 17.25 5.66
C GLU A 223 19.27 16.11 6.12
N LEU A 224 17.96 16.19 5.86
CA LEU A 224 17.02 15.12 6.20
C LEU A 224 17.43 13.81 5.54
N ASN A 225 17.75 13.82 4.25
CA ASN A 225 18.18 12.65 3.50
C ASN A 225 19.47 12.05 4.11
N SER A 226 20.44 12.87 4.46
CA SER A 226 21.68 12.42 5.10
C SER A 226 21.42 11.72 6.45
N VAL A 227 20.44 12.21 7.23
CA VAL A 227 20.02 11.55 8.48
C VAL A 227 19.33 10.24 8.19
N LEU A 228 18.36 10.23 7.26
CA LEU A 228 17.60 9.03 6.90
C LEU A 228 18.49 7.92 6.35
N ASP A 229 19.50 8.25 5.55
CA ASP A 229 20.45 7.29 4.95
C ASP A 229 21.26 6.51 6.00
N LYS A 230 21.56 7.14 7.12
CA LYS A 230 22.23 6.48 8.25
C LYS A 230 21.34 5.50 9.01
N LEU A 231 20.02 5.72 8.98
CA LEU A 231 19.03 4.98 9.76
C LEU A 231 18.28 3.93 8.92
N THR A 232 18.45 4.00 7.60
CA THR A 232 17.72 3.17 6.63
C THR A 232 18.69 2.26 5.89
N ILE A 233 18.36 0.98 5.86
CA ILE A 233 19.00 0.01 4.99
C ILE A 233 18.22 -0.02 3.69
N LYS A 234 18.80 0.57 2.66
CA LYS A 234 18.20 0.65 1.32
C LYS A 234 18.84 -0.38 0.42
N GLY A 235 18.08 -0.91 -0.51
CA GLY A 235 18.57 -1.78 -1.55
C GLY A 235 17.49 -2.10 -2.55
N CYS A 236 17.88 -2.28 -3.78
CA CYS A 236 16.98 -2.59 -4.86
C CYS A 236 17.55 -3.68 -5.75
N VAL A 237 16.68 -4.43 -6.39
CA VAL A 237 17.01 -5.26 -7.54
C VAL A 237 16.59 -4.47 -8.76
N HIS A 238 17.47 -4.37 -9.75
CA HIS A 238 17.14 -3.71 -11.01
C HIS A 238 16.15 -4.56 -11.79
N TYR A 239 15.03 -3.95 -12.15
CA TYR A 239 14.02 -4.54 -13.02
C TYR A 239 13.92 -3.74 -14.31
N ASN A 240 13.78 -4.45 -15.41
CA ASN A 240 13.53 -3.84 -16.71
C ASN A 240 12.02 -3.77 -16.91
N VAL A 241 11.41 -2.60 -16.67
CA VAL A 241 9.96 -2.39 -16.76
C VAL A 241 9.64 -1.37 -17.83
N ASN A 242 8.83 -1.79 -18.80
CA ASN A 242 8.31 -0.94 -19.85
C ASN A 242 6.94 -0.41 -19.44
N PHE A 243 6.79 0.91 -19.38
CA PHE A 243 5.52 1.57 -19.14
C PHE A 243 4.91 2.06 -20.45
N GLU A 244 3.68 1.67 -20.69
CA GLU A 244 2.87 2.13 -21.81
C GLU A 244 1.55 2.70 -21.30
N ILE A 245 1.21 3.92 -21.76
CA ILE A 245 -0.07 4.56 -21.43
C ILE A 245 -0.99 4.39 -22.66
N MET A 246 -2.08 3.66 -22.45
CA MET A 246 -3.12 3.45 -23.44
C MET A 246 -4.30 4.37 -23.12
N ASN A 247 -4.72 5.20 -24.07
CA ASN A 247 -5.77 6.18 -23.83
C ASN A 247 -6.96 6.03 -24.77
N CYS A 248 -8.14 6.43 -24.26
CA CYS A 248 -9.37 6.51 -25.05
C CYS A 248 -10.23 7.70 -24.60
N PRO A 249 -11.17 8.16 -25.43
CA PRO A 249 -12.15 9.14 -25.00
C PRO A 249 -13.17 8.50 -24.03
N LEU A 250 -13.78 9.34 -23.19
CA LEU A 250 -14.96 8.94 -22.43
C LEU A 250 -16.11 8.65 -23.42
N ASP A 251 -16.92 7.63 -23.11
CA ASP A 251 -18.10 7.30 -23.90
C ASP A 251 -19.13 8.43 -23.84
N ASN A 252 -19.76 8.73 -24.97
CA ASN A 252 -20.74 9.82 -25.06
C ASN A 252 -21.93 9.59 -24.12
N GLU A 253 -22.33 8.34 -23.93
CA GLU A 253 -23.40 7.92 -23.03
C GLU A 253 -23.05 8.23 -21.56
N CYS A 254 -21.76 8.16 -21.23
CA CYS A 254 -21.26 8.40 -19.88
C CYS A 254 -21.00 9.87 -19.58
N GLU A 255 -20.91 10.78 -20.57
CA GLU A 255 -20.59 12.19 -20.35
C GLU A 255 -21.51 12.90 -19.37
N LYS A 256 -22.85 12.68 -19.50
CA LYS A 256 -23.84 13.31 -18.61
C LYS A 256 -23.72 12.77 -17.19
N LEU A 257 -23.54 11.45 -17.04
CA LEU A 257 -23.37 10.79 -15.74
C LEU A 257 -22.09 11.26 -15.07
N TYR A 258 -20.99 11.37 -15.82
CA TYR A 258 -19.73 11.87 -15.32
C TYR A 258 -19.83 13.33 -14.82
N LYS A 259 -20.53 14.20 -15.56
CA LYS A 259 -20.80 15.57 -15.14
C LYS A 259 -21.63 15.62 -13.85
N LEU A 260 -22.64 14.77 -13.71
CA LEU A 260 -23.45 14.67 -12.49
C LEU A 260 -22.62 14.18 -11.29
N ALA A 261 -21.83 13.13 -11.45
CA ALA A 261 -20.93 12.63 -10.42
C ALA A 261 -19.87 13.66 -10.03
N SER A 262 -19.29 14.38 -11.00
CA SER A 262 -18.34 15.47 -10.77
C SER A 262 -18.97 16.62 -9.98
N ASN A 263 -20.20 17.01 -10.26
CA ASN A 263 -20.92 18.05 -9.53
C ASN A 263 -21.22 17.60 -8.09
N GLY A 264 -21.58 16.36 -7.87
CA GLY A 264 -21.77 15.80 -6.53
C GLY A 264 -20.48 15.86 -5.70
N LEU A 265 -19.32 15.55 -6.28
CA LEU A 265 -18.01 15.72 -5.66
C LEU A 265 -17.71 17.18 -5.37
N PHE A 266 -18.06 18.08 -6.30
CA PHE A 266 -17.92 19.53 -6.16
C PHE A 266 -18.72 20.07 -4.97
N ASP A 267 -19.99 19.66 -4.82
CA ASP A 267 -20.84 20.09 -3.69
C ASP A 267 -20.24 19.68 -2.34
N ILE A 268 -19.63 18.52 -2.23
CA ILE A 268 -18.94 18.09 -1.01
C ILE A 268 -17.70 18.95 -0.73
N LEU A 269 -16.92 19.26 -1.75
CA LEU A 269 -15.67 20.02 -1.60
C LEU A 269 -15.91 21.50 -1.30
N TYR A 270 -16.97 22.09 -1.84
CA TYR A 270 -17.23 23.53 -1.80
C TYR A 270 -18.43 23.97 -0.96
N HIS A 271 -19.43 23.08 -0.83
CA HIS A 271 -20.70 23.36 -0.17
C HIS A 271 -21.07 22.26 0.81
N PRO A 272 -20.16 21.92 1.78
CA PRO A 272 -20.41 20.84 2.74
C PRO A 272 -21.71 21.05 3.55
N GLU A 273 -22.20 22.32 3.64
CA GLU A 273 -23.48 22.66 4.25
C GLU A 273 -24.69 22.13 3.46
N LYS A 274 -24.62 22.02 2.13
CA LYS A 274 -25.72 21.48 1.31
C LYS A 274 -25.89 19.97 1.46
N VAL A 275 -24.79 19.26 1.72
CA VAL A 275 -24.78 17.81 1.92
C VAL A 275 -25.37 17.43 3.27
N LYS A 276 -25.19 18.25 4.30
CA LYS A 276 -25.74 18.04 5.66
C LYS A 276 -27.26 18.17 5.74
N ASN A 277 -27.90 18.82 4.79
CA ASN A 277 -29.35 19.07 4.80
C ASN A 277 -30.22 18.02 4.08
N LYS A 278 -29.61 16.99 3.48
CA LYS A 278 -30.36 15.79 3.06
C LYS A 278 -30.54 14.91 4.28
N GLN A 279 -31.75 14.91 4.88
CA GLN A 279 -32.09 14.14 6.08
C GLN A 279 -31.61 12.68 5.96
N PRO A 280 -30.83 12.16 6.91
CA PRO A 280 -30.55 10.73 6.98
C PRO A 280 -31.84 10.01 7.36
N THR A 281 -32.15 8.95 6.65
CA THR A 281 -33.17 7.99 7.06
C THR A 281 -32.85 7.48 8.46
N LYS A 282 -33.88 7.34 9.30
CA LYS A 282 -33.90 7.09 10.76
C LYS A 282 -33.05 5.94 11.34
N LYS A 283 -31.84 5.68 10.89
CA LYS A 283 -30.95 4.62 11.44
C LYS A 283 -29.54 5.04 11.80
N SER A 284 -29.23 6.32 11.83
CA SER A 284 -27.86 6.79 12.13
C SER A 284 -27.77 8.03 13.02
N ALA A 285 -28.67 8.19 13.99
CA ALA A 285 -28.66 9.36 14.88
C ALA A 285 -27.51 9.38 15.91
N ASP A 286 -26.80 8.26 16.13
CA ASP A 286 -25.77 8.13 17.18
C ASP A 286 -24.33 8.16 16.68
N GLN A 287 -24.06 8.48 15.39
CA GLN A 287 -22.70 8.49 14.84
C GLN A 287 -22.29 9.81 14.17
N LEU A 288 -22.89 10.93 14.52
CA LEU A 288 -22.58 12.25 13.98
C LEU A 288 -21.48 12.97 14.78
N GLU A 289 -20.33 12.37 14.92
CA GLU A 289 -19.12 13.09 15.37
C GLU A 289 -17.92 12.67 14.54
N SER A 290 -17.52 13.49 13.60
CA SER A 290 -16.12 13.77 13.26
C SER A 290 -15.89 14.10 11.79
N ILE A 291 -14.78 14.76 11.52
CA ILE A 291 -14.09 14.93 10.22
C ILE A 291 -14.05 13.64 9.36
N SER A 292 -14.25 12.46 9.97
CA SER A 292 -14.32 11.15 9.33
C SER A 292 -15.48 11.01 8.32
N ASP A 293 -16.60 11.69 8.52
CA ASP A 293 -17.75 11.53 7.62
C ASP A 293 -17.54 12.25 6.27
N SER A 294 -16.88 13.42 6.30
CA SER A 294 -16.55 14.11 5.04
C SER A 294 -15.51 13.36 4.20
N GLN A 295 -14.65 12.53 4.83
CA GLN A 295 -13.68 11.70 4.10
C GLN A 295 -14.34 10.43 3.53
N LYS A 296 -15.30 9.85 4.23
CA LYS A 296 -16.08 8.70 3.73
C LYS A 296 -16.92 9.11 2.52
N ASP A 297 -17.61 10.26 2.60
CA ASP A 297 -18.37 10.81 1.49
C ASP A 297 -17.49 11.14 0.28
N PHE A 298 -16.30 11.69 0.51
CA PHE A 298 -15.34 11.97 -0.56
C PHE A 298 -14.85 10.70 -1.26
N GLY A 299 -14.50 9.65 -0.50
CA GLY A 299 -14.11 8.36 -1.05
C GLY A 299 -15.21 7.70 -1.87
N ALA A 300 -16.46 7.74 -1.39
CA ALA A 300 -17.62 7.21 -2.11
C ALA A 300 -17.83 7.95 -3.44
N ARG A 301 -17.69 9.26 -3.47
CA ARG A 301 -17.85 10.06 -4.71
C ARG A 301 -16.71 9.85 -5.72
N LEU A 302 -15.50 9.64 -5.25
CA LEU A 302 -14.40 9.23 -6.15
C LEU A 302 -14.67 7.85 -6.76
N HIS A 303 -15.24 6.95 -5.99
CA HIS A 303 -15.70 5.65 -6.49
C HIS A 303 -16.79 5.79 -7.55
N ASP A 304 -17.83 6.61 -7.29
CA ASP A 304 -18.88 6.89 -8.25
C ASP A 304 -18.32 7.44 -9.58
N LEU A 305 -17.37 8.41 -9.52
CA LEU A 305 -16.67 8.91 -10.69
C LEU A 305 -15.95 7.81 -11.45
N GLN A 306 -15.23 6.95 -10.74
CA GLN A 306 -14.48 5.87 -11.35
C GLN A 306 -15.40 4.84 -12.00
N ARG A 307 -16.53 4.48 -11.35
CA ARG A 307 -17.54 3.57 -11.92
C ARG A 307 -18.06 4.06 -13.27
N VAL A 308 -18.40 5.35 -13.35
CA VAL A 308 -18.88 5.94 -14.61
C VAL A 308 -17.84 5.84 -15.72
N VAL A 309 -16.55 6.02 -15.38
CA VAL A 309 -15.45 5.90 -16.34
C VAL A 309 -15.22 4.44 -16.76
N ASP A 310 -15.36 3.50 -15.83
CA ASP A 310 -15.03 2.10 -16.05
C ASP A 310 -16.12 1.34 -16.84
N PHE A 311 -17.38 1.56 -16.49
CA PHE A 311 -18.48 0.78 -17.08
C PHE A 311 -19.83 1.54 -17.20
N GLY A 312 -19.85 2.84 -16.95
CA GLY A 312 -21.09 3.60 -16.89
C GLY A 312 -21.83 3.39 -15.56
N ASP A 313 -23.15 3.55 -15.61
CA ASP A 313 -24.05 3.24 -14.51
C ASP A 313 -25.12 2.24 -15.02
N ASP A 314 -25.89 1.63 -14.14
CA ASP A 314 -27.02 0.74 -14.46
C ASP A 314 -28.01 1.37 -15.45
N GLN A 315 -27.91 2.69 -15.66
CA GLN A 315 -28.72 3.46 -16.61
C GLN A 315 -28.25 3.37 -18.07
N VAL A 316 -27.04 2.85 -18.37
CA VAL A 316 -26.49 2.81 -19.74
C VAL A 316 -26.97 1.60 -20.54
N GLY A 317 -27.70 0.68 -19.90
CA GLY A 317 -28.40 -0.44 -20.56
C GLY A 317 -27.58 -1.73 -20.62
N ASP A 318 -28.29 -2.84 -20.77
CA ASP A 318 -27.72 -4.18 -20.89
C ASP A 318 -26.86 -4.31 -22.15
N GLY A 319 -25.62 -4.81 -21.97
CA GLY A 319 -24.70 -5.06 -23.10
C GLY A 319 -23.77 -3.89 -23.42
N PHE A 320 -23.81 -2.78 -22.70
CA PHE A 320 -22.85 -1.69 -22.88
C PHE A 320 -21.43 -2.14 -22.55
N ILE A 321 -20.48 -1.85 -23.43
CA ILE A 321 -19.04 -2.07 -23.22
C ILE A 321 -18.33 -0.72 -23.38
N SER A 322 -17.79 -0.22 -22.26
CA SER A 322 -17.09 1.07 -22.24
C SER A 322 -15.84 1.08 -23.12
N ASN A 323 -15.44 2.25 -23.60
CA ASN A 323 -14.22 2.40 -24.37
C ASN A 323 -12.98 1.93 -23.57
N LYS A 324 -12.98 2.13 -22.26
CA LYS A 324 -11.94 1.61 -21.39
C LYS A 324 -11.91 0.08 -21.37
N MET A 325 -13.08 -0.57 -21.34
CA MET A 325 -13.15 -2.04 -21.42
C MET A 325 -12.70 -2.55 -22.75
N LYS A 326 -12.99 -1.84 -23.86
CA LYS A 326 -12.46 -2.17 -25.19
C LYS A 326 -10.93 -2.14 -25.22
N LEU A 327 -10.29 -1.13 -24.56
CA LEU A 327 -8.83 -1.11 -24.41
C LEU A 327 -8.31 -2.33 -23.64
N ILE A 328 -9.01 -2.78 -22.59
CA ILE A 328 -8.63 -4.01 -21.88
C ILE A 328 -8.69 -5.21 -22.82
N LEU A 329 -9.76 -5.35 -23.62
CA LEU A 329 -9.90 -6.45 -24.57
C LEU A 329 -8.78 -6.44 -25.61
N GLU A 330 -8.43 -5.28 -26.15
CA GLU A 330 -7.33 -5.10 -27.12
C GLU A 330 -5.97 -5.47 -26.50
N ALA A 331 -5.67 -4.98 -25.30
CA ALA A 331 -4.43 -5.30 -24.57
C ALA A 331 -4.34 -6.81 -24.29
N VAL A 332 -5.42 -7.41 -23.78
CA VAL A 332 -5.47 -8.85 -23.51
C VAL A 332 -5.25 -9.65 -24.79
N LYS A 333 -5.92 -9.30 -25.89
CA LYS A 333 -5.77 -9.97 -27.18
C LYS A 333 -4.32 -9.92 -27.67
N ALA A 334 -3.68 -8.76 -27.58
CA ALA A 334 -2.28 -8.58 -27.94
C ALA A 334 -1.33 -9.42 -27.05
N ILE A 335 -1.58 -9.50 -25.75
CA ILE A 335 -0.78 -10.31 -24.83
C ILE A 335 -0.97 -11.81 -25.10
N MET A 336 -2.20 -12.27 -25.26
CA MET A 336 -2.50 -13.67 -25.54
C MET A 336 -1.90 -14.15 -26.86
N SER A 337 -1.85 -13.29 -27.90
CA SER A 337 -1.23 -13.60 -29.20
C SER A 337 0.29 -13.87 -29.09
N ARG A 338 0.95 -13.37 -28.03
CA ARG A 338 2.36 -13.62 -27.72
C ARG A 338 2.59 -14.85 -26.83
N ASN A 339 1.54 -15.63 -26.54
CA ASN A 339 1.56 -16.73 -25.57
C ASN A 339 1.99 -16.30 -24.14
N GLU A 340 1.63 -15.10 -23.74
CA GLU A 340 1.95 -14.55 -22.42
C GLU A 340 0.73 -14.50 -21.53
N SER A 341 0.95 -14.35 -20.21
CA SER A 341 -0.10 -14.20 -19.21
C SER A 341 -0.10 -12.78 -18.65
N THR A 342 -1.24 -12.33 -18.14
CA THR A 342 -1.40 -10.98 -17.62
C THR A 342 -2.09 -10.94 -16.28
N LEU A 343 -1.65 -9.98 -15.46
CA LEU A 343 -2.37 -9.51 -14.28
C LEU A 343 -3.18 -8.27 -14.68
N ILE A 344 -4.47 -8.19 -14.32
CA ILE A 344 -5.27 -6.97 -14.49
C ILE A 344 -5.64 -6.46 -13.10
N TYR A 345 -5.16 -5.27 -12.77
CA TYR A 345 -5.42 -4.63 -11.48
C TYR A 345 -6.59 -3.67 -11.54
N PHE A 346 -7.52 -3.85 -10.58
CA PHE A 346 -8.65 -2.97 -10.34
C PHE A 346 -8.61 -2.41 -8.92
N GLU A 347 -8.89 -1.14 -8.75
CA GLU A 347 -9.01 -0.52 -7.42
C GLU A 347 -10.30 -0.98 -6.71
N TYR A 348 -11.36 -1.24 -7.47
CA TYR A 348 -12.71 -1.54 -6.96
C TYR A 348 -13.17 -2.92 -7.41
N LYS A 349 -13.97 -3.56 -6.55
CA LYS A 349 -14.44 -4.93 -6.75
C LYS A 349 -15.54 -5.02 -7.82
N ASP A 350 -16.47 -4.10 -7.84
CA ASP A 350 -17.55 -4.02 -8.82
C ASP A 350 -17.01 -3.84 -10.25
N THR A 351 -15.98 -3.01 -10.43
CA THR A 351 -15.28 -2.85 -11.70
C THR A 351 -14.61 -4.16 -12.13
N LEU A 352 -13.99 -4.88 -11.20
CA LEU A 352 -13.39 -6.18 -11.47
C LEU A 352 -14.46 -7.20 -11.92
N GLU A 353 -15.59 -7.27 -11.23
CA GLU A 353 -16.68 -8.19 -11.56
C GLU A 353 -17.31 -7.88 -12.93
N TYR A 354 -17.44 -6.61 -13.27
CA TYR A 354 -17.87 -6.19 -14.60
C TYR A 354 -16.88 -6.65 -15.66
N ALA A 355 -15.59 -6.38 -15.46
CA ALA A 355 -14.54 -6.76 -16.42
C ALA A 355 -14.46 -8.28 -16.61
N GLU A 356 -14.58 -9.07 -15.55
CA GLU A 356 -14.57 -10.53 -15.63
C GLU A 356 -15.71 -11.05 -16.51
N ARG A 357 -16.93 -10.55 -16.32
CA ARG A 357 -18.09 -10.94 -17.12
C ARG A 357 -17.84 -10.68 -18.61
N ILE A 358 -17.31 -9.51 -18.96
CA ILE A 358 -17.03 -9.16 -20.35
C ILE A 358 -15.90 -10.01 -20.93
N LEU A 359 -14.81 -10.24 -20.17
CA LEU A 359 -13.71 -11.09 -20.60
C LEU A 359 -14.17 -12.52 -20.88
N LEU A 360 -14.97 -13.12 -20.01
CA LEU A 360 -15.52 -14.46 -20.19
C LEU A 360 -16.41 -14.55 -21.43
N ASN A 361 -17.21 -13.54 -21.73
CA ASN A 361 -18.04 -13.50 -22.93
C ASN A 361 -17.20 -13.44 -24.21
N HIS A 362 -15.96 -12.96 -24.16
CA HIS A 362 -15.05 -12.84 -25.29
C HIS A 362 -13.91 -13.86 -25.25
N GLN A 363 -13.97 -14.89 -24.39
CA GLN A 363 -12.87 -15.85 -24.17
C GLN A 363 -12.35 -16.48 -25.48
N SER A 364 -13.25 -16.94 -26.34
CA SER A 364 -12.90 -17.58 -27.62
C SER A 364 -12.19 -16.63 -28.57
N GLU A 365 -12.55 -15.35 -28.59
CA GLU A 365 -11.93 -14.33 -29.44
C GLU A 365 -10.55 -13.92 -28.88
N LEU A 366 -10.44 -13.82 -27.56
CA LEU A 366 -9.22 -13.38 -26.88
C LEU A 366 -8.16 -14.49 -26.75
N GLY A 367 -8.57 -15.76 -26.81
CA GLY A 367 -7.67 -16.91 -26.82
C GLY A 367 -7.02 -17.25 -25.47
N PHE A 368 -7.56 -16.75 -24.34
CA PHE A 368 -7.03 -17.13 -23.04
C PHE A 368 -7.63 -18.47 -22.54
N LYS A 369 -6.84 -19.21 -21.77
CA LYS A 369 -7.23 -20.53 -21.25
C LYS A 369 -8.09 -20.44 -20.01
N ASN A 370 -7.59 -19.72 -18.99
CA ASN A 370 -8.23 -19.57 -17.69
C ASN A 370 -8.20 -18.12 -17.24
N ILE A 371 -9.19 -17.77 -16.42
CA ILE A 371 -9.26 -16.52 -15.69
C ILE A 371 -9.39 -16.80 -14.19
N TYR A 372 -8.61 -16.14 -13.37
CA TYR A 372 -8.57 -16.32 -11.93
C TYR A 372 -8.87 -15.01 -11.23
N ARG A 373 -9.57 -15.07 -10.10
CA ARG A 373 -9.73 -13.94 -9.19
C ARG A 373 -8.72 -14.02 -8.06
N LEU A 374 -8.11 -12.89 -7.75
CA LEU A 374 -7.34 -12.66 -6.53
C LEU A 374 -7.88 -11.39 -5.85
N THR A 375 -8.89 -11.59 -5.01
CA THR A 375 -9.50 -10.55 -4.15
C THR A 375 -9.21 -10.85 -2.68
N GLY A 376 -9.89 -10.22 -1.76
CA GLY A 376 -9.81 -10.56 -0.33
C GLY A 376 -10.60 -11.81 0.07
N GLU A 377 -11.42 -12.35 -0.80
CA GLU A 377 -12.45 -13.35 -0.47
C GLU A 377 -12.01 -14.79 -0.71
N GLU A 378 -11.05 -15.03 -1.61
CA GLU A 378 -10.60 -16.39 -1.93
C GLU A 378 -9.88 -17.03 -0.73
N LYS A 379 -10.08 -18.35 -0.58
CA LYS A 379 -9.38 -19.15 0.42
C LYS A 379 -7.88 -19.21 0.14
N GLU A 380 -7.09 -19.34 1.19
CA GLU A 380 -5.64 -19.40 1.10
C GLU A 380 -5.14 -20.51 0.17
N GLU A 381 -5.80 -21.67 0.19
CA GLU A 381 -5.48 -22.81 -0.67
C GLU A 381 -5.65 -22.48 -2.16
N THR A 382 -6.75 -21.80 -2.52
CA THR A 382 -7.00 -21.36 -3.91
C THR A 382 -5.94 -20.38 -4.39
N ARG A 383 -5.56 -19.44 -3.52
CA ARG A 383 -4.51 -18.45 -3.82
C ARG A 383 -3.14 -19.10 -4.04
N ALA A 384 -2.77 -20.04 -3.16
CA ALA A 384 -1.52 -20.80 -3.27
C ALA A 384 -1.49 -21.65 -4.54
N LYS A 385 -2.64 -22.19 -4.95
CA LYS A 385 -2.78 -22.93 -6.21
C LYS A 385 -2.51 -22.05 -7.42
N ILE A 386 -3.12 -20.87 -7.48
CA ILE A 386 -2.91 -19.89 -8.58
C ILE A 386 -1.42 -19.50 -8.69
N GLU A 387 -0.76 -19.19 -7.57
CA GLU A 387 0.67 -18.86 -7.56
C GLU A 387 1.55 -19.98 -8.13
N LYS A 388 1.20 -21.23 -7.85
CA LYS A 388 1.99 -22.40 -8.22
C LYS A 388 1.71 -22.88 -9.64
N GLU A 389 0.46 -22.79 -10.08
CA GLU A 389 -0.04 -23.43 -11.30
C GLU A 389 -0.24 -22.44 -12.48
N LEU A 390 -0.02 -21.12 -12.27
CA LEU A 390 -0.17 -20.14 -13.35
C LEU A 390 0.62 -20.55 -14.58
N GLY A 391 -0.10 -20.77 -15.68
CA GLY A 391 0.41 -21.17 -16.98
C GLY A 391 0.57 -20.00 -17.96
N LEU A 392 0.73 -20.33 -19.24
CA LEU A 392 0.73 -19.38 -20.34
C LEU A 392 -0.70 -19.13 -20.85
N GLN A 393 -0.95 -17.92 -21.33
CA GLN A 393 -2.26 -17.48 -21.82
C GLN A 393 -3.35 -17.51 -20.74
N GLU A 394 -3.01 -17.07 -19.55
CA GLU A 394 -3.95 -17.00 -18.43
C GLU A 394 -4.08 -15.56 -17.91
N ILE A 395 -5.24 -15.25 -17.37
CA ILE A 395 -5.58 -13.92 -16.82
C ILE A 395 -5.76 -14.02 -15.32
N ILE A 396 -5.16 -13.09 -14.57
CA ILE A 396 -5.41 -12.92 -13.16
C ILE A 396 -6.06 -11.55 -12.95
N LEU A 397 -7.27 -11.52 -12.44
CA LEU A 397 -7.93 -10.30 -11.98
C LEU A 397 -7.60 -10.08 -10.51
N CYS A 398 -7.00 -8.96 -10.16
CA CYS A 398 -6.67 -8.68 -8.77
C CYS A 398 -7.20 -7.32 -8.32
N SER A 399 -7.60 -7.28 -7.05
CA SER A 399 -7.97 -6.05 -6.35
C SER A 399 -6.91 -5.65 -5.33
N GLN A 400 -7.07 -4.47 -4.74
CA GLN A 400 -6.17 -3.95 -3.71
C GLN A 400 -5.93 -4.93 -2.56
N ALA A 401 -6.97 -5.64 -2.10
CA ALA A 401 -6.86 -6.60 -1.00
C ALA A 401 -5.92 -7.77 -1.31
N ALA A 402 -5.83 -8.17 -2.58
CA ALA A 402 -4.95 -9.25 -3.03
C ALA A 402 -3.56 -8.77 -3.45
N SER A 403 -3.37 -7.45 -3.58
CA SER A 403 -2.07 -6.89 -3.98
C SER A 403 -0.98 -7.01 -2.90
N GLN A 404 -1.28 -7.61 -1.74
CA GLN A 404 -0.31 -7.79 -0.65
C GLN A 404 0.24 -9.21 -0.60
N SER A 405 1.58 -9.33 -0.55
CA SER A 405 2.34 -10.55 -0.19
C SER A 405 2.18 -11.79 -1.09
N ARG A 406 1.93 -11.63 -2.41
CA ARG A 406 1.82 -12.75 -3.36
C ARG A 406 2.89 -12.71 -4.46
N ASN A 407 3.27 -13.89 -4.95
CA ASN A 407 4.27 -14.08 -6.00
C ASN A 407 3.58 -14.41 -7.30
N LEU A 408 3.53 -13.47 -8.23
CA LEU A 408 2.91 -13.63 -9.55
C LEU A 408 3.91 -13.41 -10.70
N GLN A 409 5.19 -13.66 -10.43
CA GLN A 409 6.30 -13.46 -11.40
C GLN A 409 6.23 -14.35 -12.63
N ARG A 410 5.28 -15.28 -12.70
CA ARG A 410 4.99 -16.05 -13.92
C ARG A 410 4.17 -15.26 -14.94
N ALA A 411 3.56 -14.14 -14.54
CA ALA A 411 3.02 -13.15 -15.46
C ALA A 411 4.08 -12.07 -15.71
N ASN A 412 4.33 -11.72 -16.97
CA ASN A 412 5.25 -10.65 -17.36
C ASN A 412 4.52 -9.38 -17.81
N ASN A 413 3.20 -9.39 -17.81
CA ASN A 413 2.37 -8.25 -18.18
C ASN A 413 1.44 -7.88 -17.03
N ILE A 414 1.23 -6.58 -16.84
CA ILE A 414 0.21 -6.05 -15.95
C ILE A 414 -0.56 -4.92 -16.61
N ILE A 415 -1.88 -5.01 -16.58
CA ILE A 415 -2.79 -3.96 -17.01
C ILE A 415 -3.32 -3.27 -15.75
N ILE A 416 -3.01 -1.99 -15.60
CA ILE A 416 -3.52 -1.14 -14.53
C ILE A 416 -4.81 -0.49 -15.02
N ALA A 417 -5.93 -1.12 -14.76
CA ALA A 417 -7.24 -0.58 -15.16
C ALA A 417 -7.59 0.70 -14.37
N ASN A 418 -7.22 0.76 -13.10
CA ASN A 418 -7.38 1.94 -12.27
C ASN A 418 -6.07 2.27 -11.56
N LEU A 419 -5.44 3.39 -11.88
CA LEU A 419 -4.29 3.87 -11.14
C LEU A 419 -4.69 4.18 -9.69
N PRO A 420 -3.97 3.63 -8.69
CA PRO A 420 -4.14 4.08 -7.31
C PRO A 420 -3.60 5.51 -7.14
N PHE A 421 -4.17 6.27 -6.21
CA PHE A 421 -3.66 7.61 -5.89
C PHE A 421 -2.29 7.57 -5.19
N SER A 422 -1.94 6.45 -4.57
CA SER A 422 -0.69 6.29 -3.82
C SER A 422 0.37 5.59 -4.67
N CYS A 423 1.52 6.25 -4.86
CA CYS A 423 2.69 5.62 -5.50
C CYS A 423 3.14 4.36 -4.77
N GLY A 424 3.07 4.34 -3.44
CA GLY A 424 3.41 3.16 -2.65
C GLY A 424 2.52 1.97 -2.95
N ARG A 425 1.22 2.18 -3.16
CA ARG A 425 0.29 1.13 -3.59
C ARG A 425 0.63 0.63 -4.99
N LEU A 426 0.91 1.52 -5.93
CA LEU A 426 1.31 1.13 -7.28
C LEU A 426 2.59 0.27 -7.24
N VAL A 427 3.60 0.68 -6.48
CA VAL A 427 4.83 -0.10 -6.30
C VAL A 427 4.54 -1.49 -5.70
N GLN A 428 3.63 -1.59 -4.75
CA GLN A 428 3.19 -2.88 -4.20
C GLN A 428 2.52 -3.76 -5.25
N VAL A 429 1.68 -3.19 -6.12
CA VAL A 429 1.04 -3.91 -7.23
C VAL A 429 2.09 -4.37 -8.22
N LEU A 430 2.96 -3.49 -8.68
CA LEU A 430 4.04 -3.82 -9.63
C LEU A 430 5.01 -4.86 -9.05
N GLY A 431 5.31 -4.78 -7.76
CA GLY A 431 6.14 -5.76 -7.06
C GLY A 431 5.56 -7.18 -7.00
N ARG A 432 4.39 -7.46 -7.61
CA ARG A 432 3.86 -8.82 -7.75
C ARG A 432 4.51 -9.56 -8.91
N ILE A 433 4.79 -8.86 -10.01
CA ILE A 433 5.45 -9.39 -11.19
C ILE A 433 6.95 -9.05 -11.21
N CYS A 434 7.35 -7.89 -10.69
CA CYS A 434 8.75 -7.46 -10.58
C CYS A 434 9.42 -8.15 -9.39
N ARG A 435 10.11 -9.27 -9.63
CA ARG A 435 10.77 -10.06 -8.60
C ARG A 435 12.11 -10.59 -9.05
N CYS A 436 13.03 -10.82 -8.11
CA CYS A 436 14.38 -11.31 -8.41
C CYS A 436 14.42 -12.73 -8.97
N ASP A 437 13.35 -13.49 -8.83
CA ASP A 437 13.19 -14.87 -9.32
C ASP A 437 12.30 -14.96 -10.56
N THR A 438 12.01 -13.85 -11.24
CA THR A 438 11.30 -13.87 -12.52
C THR A 438 12.19 -14.48 -13.63
N THR A 439 11.56 -15.21 -14.54
CA THR A 439 12.22 -15.79 -15.71
C THR A 439 12.20 -14.86 -16.93
N TYR A 440 11.56 -13.70 -16.83
CA TYR A 440 11.41 -12.76 -17.92
C TYR A 440 12.45 -11.64 -17.81
N ASP A 441 13.06 -11.28 -18.93
CA ASP A 441 14.07 -10.21 -19.04
C ASP A 441 13.44 -8.82 -18.84
N HIS A 442 12.14 -8.68 -19.08
CA HIS A 442 11.40 -7.44 -18.93
C HIS A 442 9.96 -7.69 -18.50
N GLN A 443 9.34 -6.70 -17.87
CA GLN A 443 7.93 -6.66 -17.53
C GLN A 443 7.25 -5.50 -18.25
N ASN A 444 6.04 -5.72 -18.75
CA ASN A 444 5.25 -4.71 -19.44
C ASN A 444 4.11 -4.23 -18.53
N VAL A 445 3.98 -2.93 -18.39
CA VAL A 445 2.97 -2.26 -17.58
C VAL A 445 2.13 -1.35 -18.45
N TYR A 446 0.88 -1.75 -18.69
CA TYR A 446 -0.09 -0.99 -19.46
C TYR A 446 -0.96 -0.19 -18.49
N ILE A 447 -0.92 1.13 -18.60
CA ILE A 447 -1.72 2.05 -17.76
C ILE A 447 -2.85 2.58 -18.62
N LEU A 448 -4.10 2.37 -18.18
CA LEU A 448 -5.26 2.83 -18.92
C LEU A 448 -5.66 4.24 -18.50
N GLU A 449 -5.95 5.09 -19.50
CA GLU A 449 -6.33 6.48 -19.30
C GLU A 449 -7.58 6.80 -20.12
N VAL A 450 -8.63 7.27 -19.45
CA VAL A 450 -9.78 7.88 -20.14
C VAL A 450 -9.61 9.39 -20.12
N ASN A 451 -9.50 9.98 -21.30
CA ASN A 451 -9.23 11.40 -21.46
C ASN A 451 -10.32 12.28 -20.83
N LYS A 452 -9.93 13.42 -20.26
CA LYS A 452 -10.81 14.40 -19.59
C LYS A 452 -11.57 13.84 -18.39
N THR A 453 -11.01 12.83 -17.71
CA THR A 453 -11.60 12.21 -16.53
C THR A 453 -10.63 12.14 -15.35
N ILE A 454 -11.07 11.51 -14.27
CA ILE A 454 -10.25 11.20 -13.10
C ILE A 454 -9.02 10.35 -13.46
N ASP A 455 -9.08 9.53 -14.51
CA ASP A 455 -7.94 8.72 -14.96
C ASP A 455 -6.81 9.60 -15.50
N GLU A 456 -7.11 10.59 -16.35
CA GLU A 456 -6.11 11.54 -16.86
C GLU A 456 -5.40 12.28 -15.70
N TYR A 457 -6.16 12.71 -14.68
CA TYR A 457 -5.58 13.32 -13.49
C TYR A 457 -4.62 12.37 -12.76
N LYS A 458 -5.03 11.10 -12.56
CA LYS A 458 -4.17 10.10 -11.93
C LYS A 458 -2.92 9.78 -12.75
N VAL A 459 -3.04 9.76 -14.08
CA VAL A 459 -1.91 9.56 -14.99
C VAL A 459 -0.95 10.76 -14.96
N GLU A 460 -1.44 11.98 -14.88
CA GLU A 460 -0.59 13.15 -14.68
C GLU A 460 0.20 13.07 -13.36
N LEU A 461 -0.45 12.66 -12.28
CA LEU A 461 0.21 12.42 -10.99
C LEU A 461 1.26 11.29 -11.11
N PHE A 462 0.96 10.21 -11.82
CA PHE A 462 1.91 9.15 -12.09
C PHE A 462 3.13 9.67 -12.86
N LYS A 463 2.94 10.46 -13.94
CA LYS A 463 4.03 11.06 -14.72
C LYS A 463 4.93 11.96 -13.87
N GLN A 464 4.36 12.74 -12.97
CA GLN A 464 5.12 13.58 -12.03
C GLN A 464 5.96 12.75 -11.04
N ASN A 465 5.52 11.56 -10.68
CA ASN A 465 6.17 10.70 -9.70
C ASN A 465 6.87 9.47 -10.28
N ILE A 466 7.00 9.39 -11.61
CA ILE A 466 7.60 8.22 -12.26
C ILE A 466 9.04 7.97 -11.81
N CYS A 467 9.81 9.02 -11.56
CA CYS A 467 11.18 8.89 -11.04
C CYS A 467 11.18 8.22 -9.65
N LEU A 468 10.27 8.62 -8.76
CA LEU A 468 10.12 7.99 -7.45
C LEU A 468 9.72 6.52 -7.58
N ILE A 469 8.78 6.21 -8.48
CA ILE A 469 8.32 4.84 -8.72
C ILE A 469 9.48 3.98 -9.26
N LYS A 470 10.22 4.46 -10.24
CA LYS A 470 11.38 3.78 -10.80
C LYS A 470 12.45 3.54 -9.76
N THR A 471 12.73 4.54 -8.90
CA THR A 471 13.66 4.42 -7.78
C THR A 471 13.20 3.36 -6.78
N LEU A 472 11.93 3.36 -6.40
CA LEU A 472 11.37 2.39 -5.45
C LEU A 472 11.34 0.96 -6.03
N LEU A 473 11.24 0.81 -7.34
CA LEU A 473 11.33 -0.47 -8.04
C LEU A 473 12.79 -0.88 -8.33
N GLY A 474 13.77 -0.01 -8.05
CA GLY A 474 15.16 -0.29 -8.35
C GLY A 474 15.55 -0.19 -9.82
N MET A 475 14.79 0.56 -10.61
CA MET A 475 15.08 0.76 -12.04
C MET A 475 16.12 1.85 -12.29
N GLU A 476 16.29 2.78 -11.37
CA GLU A 476 17.26 3.87 -11.41
C GLU A 476 17.97 3.98 -10.06
N SER A 477 19.23 4.38 -10.05
CA SER A 477 19.96 4.70 -8.81
C SER A 477 19.27 5.90 -8.14
N LEU A 478 19.27 5.92 -6.82
CA LEU A 478 18.79 7.02 -5.97
C LEU A 478 19.59 8.33 -6.23
N GLY A 479 19.45 8.89 -7.44
CA GLY A 479 19.92 10.22 -7.74
C GLY A 479 18.85 11.21 -7.35
N THR A 480 19.05 11.92 -6.25
CA THR A 480 18.32 13.11 -5.81
C THR A 480 16.79 12.96 -5.71
N LEU A 481 16.31 12.65 -4.52
CA LEU A 481 14.92 12.83 -4.07
C LEU A 481 14.40 14.29 -4.21
N ASP A 482 15.23 15.19 -4.74
CA ASP A 482 15.00 16.65 -4.76
C ASP A 482 13.82 17.12 -5.62
N LYS A 483 13.21 16.25 -6.43
CA LYS A 483 12.12 16.63 -7.33
C LYS A 483 10.86 15.76 -7.21
N CYS A 484 10.81 14.84 -6.26
CA CYS A 484 9.62 14.02 -6.05
C CYS A 484 8.64 14.77 -5.16
N THR A 485 7.67 15.41 -5.77
CA THR A 485 6.47 15.90 -5.08
C THR A 485 5.74 14.68 -4.52
N TYR A 486 5.69 14.57 -3.22
CA TYR A 486 5.02 13.50 -2.52
C TYR A 486 3.52 13.58 -2.73
N LEU A 487 2.95 12.49 -3.23
CA LEU A 487 1.51 12.34 -3.32
C LEU A 487 0.95 11.95 -1.95
N ASP A 488 0.61 12.96 -1.21
CA ASP A 488 -0.51 12.84 -0.29
C ASP A 488 -1.78 13.27 -1.06
N VAL A 489 -2.93 12.62 -0.85
CA VAL A 489 -4.23 13.24 -1.09
C VAL A 489 -4.41 14.30 0.00
N SER A 490 -3.46 15.22 0.03
CA SER A 490 -3.39 16.36 0.91
C SER A 490 -4.45 17.38 0.51
N SER A 491 -4.62 18.36 1.34
CA SER A 491 -5.42 19.55 1.00
C SER A 491 -5.05 20.16 -0.36
N ASP A 492 -3.80 20.00 -0.80
CA ASP A 492 -3.27 20.53 -2.06
C ASP A 492 -3.67 19.68 -3.27
N ASP A 493 -3.70 18.35 -3.13
CA ASP A 493 -4.19 17.48 -4.21
C ASP A 493 -5.71 17.59 -4.34
N ARG A 494 -6.42 17.85 -3.24
CA ARG A 494 -7.82 18.23 -3.27
C ARG A 494 -8.01 19.58 -4.00
N LYS A 495 -7.11 20.57 -3.83
CA LYS A 495 -7.14 21.83 -4.56
C LYS A 495 -6.74 21.64 -6.03
N LYS A 496 -5.77 20.79 -6.33
CA LYS A 496 -5.36 20.46 -7.72
C LYS A 496 -6.44 19.65 -8.43
N LEU A 497 -7.02 18.65 -7.78
CA LEU A 497 -8.21 17.93 -8.27
C LEU A 497 -9.34 18.93 -8.52
N LYS A 498 -9.55 19.86 -7.59
CA LYS A 498 -10.47 20.98 -7.66
C LYS A 498 -10.25 21.82 -8.90
N ASN A 499 -9.02 22.29 -9.11
CA ASN A 499 -8.69 23.18 -10.22
C ASN A 499 -8.73 22.44 -11.57
N ASN A 500 -8.32 21.19 -11.65
CA ASN A 500 -8.35 20.39 -12.87
C ASN A 500 -9.76 19.94 -13.26
N LEU A 501 -10.62 19.64 -12.30
CA LEU A 501 -12.05 19.41 -12.57
C LEU A 501 -12.80 20.69 -12.96
N LEU A 502 -12.30 21.88 -12.52
CA LEU A 502 -12.88 23.19 -12.89
C LEU A 502 -12.41 23.70 -14.24
N TRP A 503 -11.20 23.34 -14.68
CA TRP A 503 -10.58 23.88 -15.91
C TRP A 503 -11.23 23.37 -17.19
N LYS A 504 -12.10 22.38 -17.08
CA LYS A 504 -12.80 21.75 -18.22
C LYS A 504 -14.27 22.18 -18.37
N ARG A 505 -14.62 23.39 -17.85
CA ARG A 505 -15.92 24.02 -18.15
C ARG A 505 -15.83 24.93 -19.35
#